data_a5a168075bcf6265d30a93d8c0dce81b
#
_entry.id   a5a168075bcf6265d30a93d8c0dce81b
#
_cell.length_a   1.000
_cell.length_b   1.000
_cell.length_c   1.000
_cell.angle_alpha   90.00
_cell.angle_beta   90.00
_cell.angle_gamma   90.00
#
_symmetry.space_group_name_H-M   'P 1'
#
loop_
_entity.id
_entity.type
_entity.pdbx_description
1 polymer ?
#
loop_
_entity_poly.entity_id
_entity_poly.type
_entity_poly.pdbx_seq_one_letter_code
_entity_poly.pdbx_strand_id
1 'polypeptide(L)'
;MKKHLNFYITLWIVKLISAGLKLLGKNATYYPGKLALDMCPGFMGMLDKPKTIIGVTGTNGKTTVSNMINDILIDNGYKIINNKYGSNIDAGIATTLLQGATLFGKSKKEIAVLEIDERSAPKVFPYITPTYLICTNIFRDSLMRNAHTEFISEIVSKNVPKDTIVIENADDLICSGIAPNNAKIYFSI
;
A
#
# COMPACT_ATOMS: atom_id res chain seq x y z
N MET A 1 -3.82 -15.26 -6.55
CA MET A 1 -3.29 -15.71 -7.87
C MET A 1 -2.35 -16.90 -7.68
N LYS A 2 -2.29 -17.85 -8.65
CA LYS A 2 -1.36 -18.98 -8.57
C LYS A 2 0.06 -18.53 -8.91
N LYS A 3 1.04 -18.97 -8.09
CA LYS A 3 2.48 -18.75 -8.33
C LYS A 3 2.94 -19.68 -9.47
N HIS A 4 3.63 -19.15 -10.46
CA HIS A 4 4.18 -19.88 -11.60
C HIS A 4 5.70 -19.66 -11.71
N LEU A 5 6.39 -20.38 -12.58
CA LEU A 5 7.85 -20.35 -12.67
C LEU A 5 8.42 -18.94 -12.84
N ASN A 6 7.84 -18.14 -13.74
CA ASN A 6 8.29 -16.76 -13.96
C ASN A 6 8.21 -15.90 -12.68
N PHE A 7 7.21 -16.11 -11.80
CA PHE A 7 7.14 -15.44 -10.51
C PHE A 7 8.36 -15.74 -9.63
N TYR A 8 8.78 -17.00 -9.54
CA TYR A 8 9.94 -17.37 -8.71
C TYR A 8 11.25 -16.82 -9.28
N ILE A 9 11.43 -16.91 -10.59
CA ILE A 9 12.60 -16.33 -11.28
C ILE A 9 12.67 -14.83 -11.00
N THR A 10 11.57 -14.11 -11.22
CA THR A 10 11.46 -12.67 -10.93
C THR A 10 11.77 -12.38 -9.46
N LEU A 11 11.15 -13.13 -8.53
CA LEU A 11 11.35 -12.96 -7.09
C LEU A 11 12.83 -13.08 -6.70
N TRP A 12 13.53 -14.08 -7.21
CA TRP A 12 14.93 -14.31 -6.87
C TRP A 12 15.86 -13.25 -7.47
N ILE A 13 15.66 -12.92 -8.75
CA ILE A 13 16.43 -11.86 -9.43
C ILE A 13 16.27 -10.54 -8.66
N VAL A 14 15.04 -10.14 -8.37
CA VAL A 14 14.78 -8.87 -7.74
C VAL A 14 15.23 -8.82 -6.28
N LYS A 15 15.18 -9.95 -5.55
CA LYS A 15 15.78 -10.06 -4.21
C LYS A 15 17.30 -9.91 -4.25
N LEU A 16 17.96 -10.51 -5.23
CA LEU A 16 19.41 -10.37 -5.41
C LEU A 16 19.80 -8.91 -5.72
N ILE A 17 19.08 -8.27 -6.65
CA ILE A 17 19.29 -6.85 -6.98
C ILE A 17 19.05 -5.99 -5.73
N SER A 18 17.98 -6.26 -4.98
CA SER A 18 17.65 -5.52 -3.76
C SER A 18 18.76 -5.63 -2.70
N ALA A 19 19.36 -6.83 -2.57
CA ALA A 19 20.49 -7.05 -1.68
C ALA A 19 21.75 -6.31 -2.16
N GLY A 20 22.05 -6.37 -3.45
CA GLY A 20 23.18 -5.64 -4.04
C GLY A 20 23.06 -4.12 -3.88
N LEU A 21 21.87 -3.56 -4.10
CA LEU A 21 21.62 -2.12 -3.89
C LEU A 21 21.85 -1.72 -2.42
N LYS A 22 21.41 -2.55 -1.47
CA LYS A 22 21.63 -2.30 -0.04
C LYS A 22 23.12 -2.35 0.33
N LEU A 23 23.89 -3.30 -0.24
CA LEU A 23 25.34 -3.37 -0.02
C LEU A 23 26.08 -2.14 -0.56
N LEU A 24 25.55 -1.53 -1.62
CA LEU A 24 26.07 -0.27 -2.20
C LEU A 24 25.55 0.99 -1.48
N GLY A 25 24.88 0.86 -0.32
CA GLY A 25 24.33 1.96 0.45
C GLY A 25 23.15 2.67 -0.23
N LYS A 26 22.55 2.08 -1.27
CA LYS A 26 21.42 2.67 -1.99
C LYS A 26 20.08 2.21 -1.40
N ASN A 27 19.14 3.15 -1.28
CA ASN A 27 17.78 2.85 -0.85
C ASN A 27 17.01 2.10 -1.96
N ALA A 28 16.83 0.79 -1.78
CA ALA A 28 16.08 -0.07 -2.69
C ALA A 28 14.57 -0.02 -2.38
N THR A 29 13.94 1.16 -2.52
CA THR A 29 12.53 1.37 -2.10
C THR A 29 11.53 1.41 -3.24
N TYR A 30 12.00 1.61 -4.49
CA TYR A 30 11.13 1.72 -5.67
C TYR A 30 11.57 0.76 -6.79
N TYR A 31 12.85 0.82 -7.18
CA TYR A 31 13.35 0.12 -8.36
C TYR A 31 13.12 -1.41 -8.36
N PRO A 32 13.33 -2.12 -7.24
CA PRO A 32 13.07 -3.57 -7.21
C PRO A 32 11.61 -3.92 -7.51
N GLY A 33 10.66 -3.16 -6.97
CA GLY A 33 9.25 -3.40 -7.22
C GLY A 33 8.85 -3.08 -8.65
N LYS A 34 9.37 -1.96 -9.21
CA LYS A 34 9.16 -1.63 -10.62
C LYS A 34 9.63 -2.76 -11.53
N LEU A 35 10.86 -3.22 -11.34
CA LEU A 35 11.42 -4.33 -12.12
C LEU A 35 10.58 -5.61 -11.96
N ALA A 36 10.11 -5.91 -10.74
CA ALA A 36 9.27 -7.08 -10.51
C ALA A 36 7.94 -7.01 -11.27
N LEU A 37 7.31 -5.84 -11.32
CA LEU A 37 6.06 -5.62 -12.04
C LEU A 37 6.26 -5.67 -13.56
N ASP A 38 7.39 -5.15 -14.07
CA ASP A 38 7.73 -5.18 -15.49
C ASP A 38 8.04 -6.62 -15.96
N MET A 39 8.77 -7.42 -15.15
CA MET A 39 9.12 -8.81 -15.49
C MET A 39 7.96 -9.80 -15.31
N CYS A 40 7.09 -9.56 -14.35
CA CYS A 40 6.00 -10.48 -14.00
C CYS A 40 4.72 -9.69 -13.70
N PRO A 41 3.87 -9.42 -14.70
CA PRO A 41 2.57 -8.81 -14.49
C PRO A 41 1.75 -9.59 -13.45
N GLY A 42 1.17 -8.88 -12.46
CA GLY A 42 0.47 -9.50 -11.35
C GLY A 42 1.38 -10.04 -10.23
N PHE A 43 2.69 -9.76 -10.26
CA PHE A 43 3.66 -10.15 -9.22
C PHE A 43 3.16 -9.86 -7.81
N MET A 44 2.59 -8.66 -7.59
CA MET A 44 2.00 -8.27 -6.32
C MET A 44 0.93 -9.24 -5.84
N GLY A 45 0.08 -9.71 -6.75
CA GLY A 45 -1.00 -10.66 -6.45
C GLY A 45 -0.53 -12.06 -6.07
N MET A 46 0.68 -12.44 -6.50
CA MET A 46 1.28 -13.76 -6.23
C MET A 46 2.08 -13.81 -4.93
N LEU A 47 2.51 -12.66 -4.40
CA LEU A 47 3.11 -12.61 -3.06
C LEU A 47 2.04 -12.89 -2.01
N ASP A 48 2.35 -13.72 -1.01
CA ASP A 48 1.51 -13.89 0.16
C ASP A 48 1.58 -12.62 1.01
N LYS A 49 0.43 -12.14 1.45
CA LYS A 49 0.32 -10.92 2.25
C LYS A 49 0.37 -11.23 3.74
N PRO A 50 0.76 -10.25 4.57
CA PRO A 50 0.46 -10.29 6.00
C PRO A 50 -1.04 -10.53 6.24
N LYS A 51 -1.37 -11.13 7.38
CA LYS A 51 -2.76 -11.42 7.75
C LYS A 51 -3.61 -10.15 7.88
N THR A 52 -3.02 -9.08 8.37
CA THR A 52 -3.66 -7.78 8.51
C THR A 52 -2.94 -6.76 7.63
N ILE A 53 -3.69 -6.01 6.85
CA ILE A 53 -3.18 -4.90 6.05
C ILE A 53 -3.94 -3.65 6.43
N ILE A 54 -3.21 -2.63 6.86
CA ILE A 54 -3.72 -1.29 7.14
C ILE A 54 -3.23 -0.38 6.02
N GLY A 55 -4.14 0.06 5.16
CA GLY A 55 -3.88 1.06 4.15
C GLY A 55 -4.13 2.46 4.72
N VAL A 56 -3.29 3.42 4.34
CA VAL A 56 -3.49 4.85 4.66
C VAL A 56 -3.45 5.63 3.37
N THR A 57 -4.55 6.32 3.06
CA THR A 57 -4.71 7.17 1.87
C THR A 57 -5.24 8.54 2.25
N GLY A 58 -5.31 9.46 1.30
CA GLY A 58 -5.77 10.84 1.50
C GLY A 58 -4.71 11.87 1.10
N THR A 59 -5.10 13.11 0.89
CA THR A 59 -4.22 14.15 0.36
C THR A 59 -3.10 14.51 1.33
N ASN A 60 -3.44 14.79 2.59
CA ASN A 60 -2.50 15.21 3.63
C ASN A 60 -2.51 14.25 4.83
N GLY A 61 -1.40 14.18 5.55
CA GLY A 61 -1.30 13.44 6.80
C GLY A 61 -1.06 11.92 6.64
N LYS A 62 -1.04 11.36 5.42
CA LYS A 62 -0.77 9.93 5.17
C LYS A 62 0.46 9.42 5.90
N THR A 63 1.59 10.07 5.69
CA THR A 63 2.88 9.68 6.28
C THR A 63 2.88 9.81 7.80
N THR A 64 2.26 10.86 8.33
CA THR A 64 2.14 11.04 9.78
C THR A 64 1.32 9.92 10.41
N VAL A 65 0.13 9.68 9.88
CA VAL A 65 -0.78 8.64 10.40
C VAL A 65 -0.15 7.24 10.27
N SER A 66 0.44 6.92 9.11
CA SER A 66 1.09 5.63 8.91
C SER A 66 2.29 5.43 9.87
N ASN A 67 3.07 6.49 10.13
CA ASN A 67 4.17 6.43 11.10
C ASN A 67 3.68 6.23 12.53
N MET A 68 2.65 6.95 12.96
CA MET A 68 2.05 6.75 14.27
C MET A 68 1.56 5.32 14.49
N ILE A 69 0.87 4.76 13.50
CA ILE A 69 0.41 3.37 13.53
C ILE A 69 1.61 2.40 13.59
N ASN A 70 2.65 2.64 12.79
CA ASN A 70 3.87 1.83 12.80
C ASN A 70 4.51 1.82 14.19
N ASP A 71 4.70 3.00 14.78
CA ASP A 71 5.38 3.14 16.08
C ASP A 71 4.56 2.44 17.17
N ILE A 72 3.24 2.65 17.22
CA ILE A 72 2.33 1.95 18.16
C ILE A 72 2.42 0.43 18.02
N LEU A 73 2.39 -0.09 16.78
CA LEU A 73 2.43 -1.53 16.55
C LEU A 73 3.80 -2.14 16.92
N ILE A 74 4.89 -1.43 16.63
CA ILE A 74 6.25 -1.86 16.99
C ILE A 74 6.41 -1.89 18.51
N ASP A 75 5.97 -0.85 19.21
CA ASP A 75 6.05 -0.76 20.66
C ASP A 75 5.23 -1.86 21.35
N ASN A 76 4.18 -2.34 20.71
CA ASN A 76 3.40 -3.50 21.16
C ASN A 76 3.93 -4.86 20.67
N GLY A 77 5.13 -4.91 20.09
CA GLY A 77 5.84 -6.14 19.74
C GLY A 77 5.41 -6.81 18.42
N TYR A 78 4.56 -6.18 17.60
CA TYR A 78 4.14 -6.76 16.33
C TYR A 78 5.26 -6.74 15.27
N LYS A 79 5.34 -7.81 14.49
CA LYS A 79 6.25 -7.90 13.35
C LYS A 79 5.62 -7.27 12.12
N ILE A 80 5.88 -5.99 11.92
CA ILE A 80 5.28 -5.23 10.83
C ILE A 80 6.21 -5.09 9.60
N ILE A 81 5.60 -4.73 8.46
CA ILE A 81 6.27 -4.16 7.31
C ILE A 81 5.54 -2.89 6.89
N ASN A 82 6.30 -1.89 6.42
CA ASN A 82 5.75 -0.61 5.96
C ASN A 82 6.59 -0.04 4.81
N ASN A 83 6.04 0.92 4.09
CA ASN A 83 6.74 1.68 3.04
C ASN A 83 7.19 3.08 3.48
N LYS A 84 7.48 3.27 4.77
CA LYS A 84 7.88 4.55 5.40
C LYS A 84 8.99 5.30 4.64
N TYR A 85 9.96 4.57 4.10
CA TYR A 85 11.09 5.14 3.36
C TYR A 85 10.98 4.93 1.85
N GLY A 86 9.82 4.51 1.38
CA GLY A 86 9.58 4.13 0.00
C GLY A 86 8.51 4.97 -0.68
N SER A 87 8.23 4.59 -1.90
CA SER A 87 7.17 5.18 -2.69
C SER A 87 5.81 4.63 -2.26
N ASN A 88 4.79 5.47 -2.26
CA ASN A 88 3.39 5.15 -1.98
C ASN A 88 2.59 4.72 -3.22
N ILE A 89 3.28 4.53 -4.35
CA ILE A 89 2.70 3.98 -5.58
C ILE A 89 2.93 2.47 -5.69
N ASP A 90 2.34 1.85 -6.69
CA ASP A 90 2.38 0.40 -6.95
C ASP A 90 3.77 -0.24 -6.83
N ALA A 91 4.79 0.35 -7.46
CA ALA A 91 6.17 -0.16 -7.42
C ALA A 91 6.79 -0.11 -6.02
N GLY A 92 6.51 0.96 -5.24
CA GLY A 92 6.97 1.07 -3.85
C GLY A 92 6.31 0.03 -2.95
N ILE A 93 5.02 -0.17 -3.12
CA ILE A 93 4.24 -1.17 -2.39
C ILE A 93 4.72 -2.59 -2.76
N ALA A 94 4.96 -2.87 -4.05
CA ALA A 94 5.53 -4.13 -4.50
C ALA A 94 6.91 -4.40 -3.88
N THR A 95 7.78 -3.36 -3.81
CA THR A 95 9.09 -3.45 -3.14
C THR A 95 8.94 -3.80 -1.67
N THR A 96 8.02 -3.15 -0.98
CA THR A 96 7.75 -3.37 0.45
C THR A 96 7.31 -4.81 0.70
N LEU A 97 6.34 -5.32 -0.04
CA LEU A 97 5.87 -6.69 0.09
C LEU A 97 6.97 -7.71 -0.24
N LEU A 98 7.78 -7.46 -1.29
CA LEU A 98 8.92 -8.29 -1.67
C LEU A 98 9.97 -8.36 -0.55
N GLN A 99 10.27 -7.25 0.12
CA GLN A 99 11.21 -7.21 1.24
C GLN A 99 10.69 -8.00 2.44
N GLY A 100 9.38 -7.96 2.69
CA GLY A 100 8.71 -8.74 3.74
C GLY A 100 8.51 -10.22 3.42
N ALA A 101 8.79 -10.66 2.19
CA ALA A 101 8.56 -12.04 1.76
C ALA A 101 9.80 -12.94 1.90
N THR A 102 9.58 -14.25 2.03
CA THR A 102 10.61 -15.31 1.92
C THR A 102 11.04 -15.48 0.45
N LEU A 103 12.02 -16.37 0.20
CA LEU A 103 12.41 -16.79 -1.15
C LEU A 103 11.31 -17.59 -1.90
N PHE A 104 10.26 -18.00 -1.18
CA PHE A 104 9.10 -18.67 -1.76
C PHE A 104 7.86 -17.75 -1.85
N GLY A 105 8.07 -16.44 -1.60
CA GLY A 105 7.00 -15.44 -1.66
C GLY A 105 6.00 -15.51 -0.50
N LYS A 106 6.32 -16.20 0.62
CA LYS A 106 5.50 -16.21 1.84
C LYS A 106 5.80 -14.98 2.67
N SER A 107 4.78 -14.35 3.26
CA SER A 107 4.99 -13.25 4.18
C SER A 107 5.72 -13.71 5.45
N LYS A 108 6.70 -12.91 5.90
CA LYS A 108 7.40 -13.05 7.20
C LYS A 108 6.80 -12.16 8.28
N LYS A 109 5.80 -11.36 7.92
CA LYS A 109 5.26 -10.29 8.75
C LYS A 109 3.79 -10.54 9.06
N GLU A 110 3.36 -10.06 10.22
CA GLU A 110 2.00 -10.23 10.72
C GLU A 110 1.07 -9.14 10.19
N ILE A 111 1.61 -7.91 10.13
CA ILE A 111 0.87 -6.72 9.73
C ILE A 111 1.66 -5.97 8.65
N ALA A 112 0.95 -5.43 7.66
CA ALA A 112 1.48 -4.42 6.74
C ALA A 112 0.78 -3.08 7.02
N VAL A 113 1.55 -2.01 7.16
CA VAL A 113 1.04 -0.63 7.15
C VAL A 113 1.53 0.02 5.87
N LEU A 114 0.60 0.33 4.98
CA LEU A 114 0.92 0.79 3.63
C LEU A 114 0.34 2.18 3.38
N GLU A 115 1.19 3.15 3.18
CA GLU A 115 0.79 4.42 2.59
C GLU A 115 0.50 4.19 1.10
N ILE A 116 -0.71 4.56 0.65
CA ILE A 116 -1.19 4.33 -0.71
C ILE A 116 -1.62 5.67 -1.32
N ASP A 117 -0.95 6.05 -2.40
CA ASP A 117 -1.36 7.19 -3.21
C ASP A 117 -2.74 6.91 -3.83
N GLU A 118 -3.64 7.87 -3.81
CA GLU A 118 -5.03 7.74 -4.25
C GLU A 118 -5.12 7.29 -5.71
N ARG A 119 -4.23 7.80 -6.57
CA ARG A 119 -4.18 7.46 -7.99
C ARG A 119 -3.61 6.06 -8.26
N SER A 120 -2.94 5.49 -7.26
CA SER A 120 -2.44 4.12 -7.33
C SER A 120 -3.49 3.08 -6.97
N ALA A 121 -4.65 3.47 -6.45
CA ALA A 121 -5.74 2.58 -6.09
C ALA A 121 -6.08 1.55 -7.19
N PRO A 122 -6.23 1.93 -8.49
CA PRO A 122 -6.54 0.98 -9.57
C PRO A 122 -5.44 -0.06 -9.83
N LYS A 123 -4.19 0.23 -9.45
CA LYS A 123 -3.03 -0.65 -9.65
C LYS A 123 -2.72 -1.50 -8.43
N VAL A 124 -3.16 -1.07 -7.26
CA VAL A 124 -2.85 -1.70 -5.97
C VAL A 124 -3.99 -2.61 -5.51
N PHE A 125 -5.20 -2.11 -5.44
CA PHE A 125 -6.34 -2.83 -4.88
C PHE A 125 -6.78 -4.09 -5.63
N PRO A 126 -6.54 -4.26 -6.95
CA PRO A 126 -6.75 -5.56 -7.59
C PRO A 126 -5.90 -6.71 -7.03
N TYR A 127 -4.81 -6.38 -6.32
CA TYR A 127 -3.85 -7.35 -5.78
C TYR A 127 -3.77 -7.35 -4.25
N ILE A 128 -4.30 -6.32 -3.61
CA ILE A 128 -4.23 -6.11 -2.16
C ILE A 128 -5.61 -5.72 -1.65
N THR A 129 -6.15 -6.52 -0.73
CA THR A 129 -7.37 -6.19 0.01
C THR A 129 -6.96 -5.73 1.42
N PRO A 130 -6.96 -4.43 1.72
CA PRO A 130 -6.72 -3.96 3.08
C PRO A 130 -7.80 -4.49 4.02
N THR A 131 -7.41 -4.88 5.22
CA THR A 131 -8.34 -5.13 6.32
C THR A 131 -9.00 -3.82 6.73
N TYR A 132 -8.17 -2.78 6.84
CA TYR A 132 -8.59 -1.41 7.15
C TYR A 132 -7.97 -0.45 6.13
N LEU A 133 -8.77 0.48 5.64
CA LEU A 133 -8.32 1.60 4.81
C LEU A 133 -8.67 2.90 5.52
N ILE A 134 -7.66 3.62 5.96
CA ILE A 134 -7.81 4.93 6.60
C ILE A 134 -7.74 5.99 5.52
N CYS A 135 -8.78 6.82 5.41
CA CYS A 135 -8.79 8.02 4.60
C CYS A 135 -8.67 9.24 5.51
N THR A 136 -7.57 9.96 5.42
CA THR A 136 -7.30 11.11 6.29
C THR A 136 -8.10 12.34 5.88
N ASN A 137 -8.07 12.67 4.60
CA ASN A 137 -8.81 13.78 3.98
C ASN A 137 -8.64 13.74 2.46
N ILE A 138 -9.53 14.41 1.74
CA ILE A 138 -9.41 14.59 0.28
C ILE A 138 -9.57 16.06 -0.06
N PHE A 139 -8.44 16.75 -0.25
CA PHE A 139 -8.39 18.12 -0.68
C PHE A 139 -7.83 18.25 -2.11
N ARG A 140 -8.06 19.41 -2.70
CA ARG A 140 -7.41 19.80 -3.94
C ARG A 140 -5.91 20.04 -3.63
N ASP A 141 -5.08 19.08 -3.96
CA ASP A 141 -3.62 19.28 -4.01
C ASP A 141 -3.28 20.21 -5.17
N SER A 142 -2.23 20.84 -5.30
CA SER A 142 -1.90 21.90 -6.26
C SER A 142 -2.57 21.79 -7.65
N LEU A 143 -2.87 22.92 -8.31
CA LEU A 143 -3.49 23.05 -9.64
C LEU A 143 -2.90 22.14 -10.75
N MET A 144 -1.65 21.71 -10.59
CA MET A 144 -0.94 20.87 -11.56
C MET A 144 -1.08 19.36 -11.33
N ARG A 145 -1.45 18.91 -10.12
CA ARG A 145 -1.46 17.48 -9.76
C ARG A 145 -2.84 16.84 -9.68
N ASN A 146 -3.87 17.58 -9.26
CA ASN A 146 -5.20 17.03 -9.02
C ASN A 146 -6.27 17.87 -9.69
N ALA A 147 -6.91 17.28 -10.70
CA ALA A 147 -7.93 17.96 -11.47
C ALA A 147 -9.16 18.33 -10.61
N HIS A 148 -9.80 17.40 -9.96
CA HIS A 148 -10.96 17.60 -9.09
C HIS A 148 -10.95 16.61 -7.93
N THR A 149 -11.33 17.05 -6.74
CA THR A 149 -11.46 16.20 -5.56
C THR A 149 -12.45 15.06 -5.77
N GLU A 150 -13.53 15.31 -6.52
CA GLU A 150 -14.52 14.31 -6.93
C GLU A 150 -13.90 13.18 -7.76
N PHE A 151 -13.01 13.51 -8.68
CA PHE A 151 -12.31 12.51 -9.49
C PHE A 151 -11.42 11.59 -8.63
N ILE A 152 -10.73 12.15 -7.65
CA ILE A 152 -9.87 11.38 -6.73
C ILE A 152 -10.71 10.47 -5.84
N SER A 153 -11.80 11.01 -5.26
CA SER A 153 -12.71 10.22 -4.43
C SER A 153 -13.36 9.08 -5.23
N GLU A 154 -13.70 9.34 -6.48
CA GLU A 154 -14.27 8.34 -7.39
C GLU A 154 -13.26 7.22 -7.71
N ILE A 155 -11.99 7.57 -8.01
CA ILE A 155 -10.92 6.58 -8.23
C ILE A 155 -10.79 5.67 -7.02
N VAL A 156 -10.70 6.23 -5.82
CA VAL A 156 -10.59 5.43 -4.60
C VAL A 156 -11.84 4.58 -4.41
N SER A 157 -13.03 5.19 -4.44
CA SER A 157 -14.31 4.51 -4.21
C SER A 157 -14.56 3.32 -5.13
N LYS A 158 -14.23 3.47 -6.42
CA LYS A 158 -14.42 2.40 -7.42
C LYS A 158 -13.49 1.22 -7.25
N ASN A 159 -12.36 1.41 -6.58
CA ASN A 159 -11.31 0.40 -6.49
C ASN A 159 -11.17 -0.22 -5.11
N VAL A 160 -11.70 0.38 -4.05
CA VAL A 160 -11.65 -0.19 -2.70
C VAL A 160 -12.37 -1.54 -2.68
N PRO A 161 -11.69 -2.63 -2.24
CA PRO A 161 -12.31 -3.96 -2.16
C PRO A 161 -13.48 -3.97 -1.16
N LYS A 162 -14.54 -4.71 -1.48
CA LYS A 162 -15.79 -4.75 -0.69
C LYS A 162 -15.59 -5.21 0.76
N ASP A 163 -14.63 -6.08 1.00
CA ASP A 163 -14.34 -6.65 2.33
C ASP A 163 -13.47 -5.72 3.19
N THR A 164 -13.07 -4.56 2.67
CA THR A 164 -12.27 -3.56 3.40
C THR A 164 -13.16 -2.75 4.33
N ILE A 165 -12.79 -2.61 5.60
CA ILE A 165 -13.38 -1.65 6.52
C ILE A 165 -12.73 -0.28 6.28
N VAL A 166 -13.53 0.72 5.96
CA VAL A 166 -13.03 2.07 5.68
C VAL A 166 -13.15 2.94 6.93
N ILE A 167 -12.03 3.54 7.34
CA ILE A 167 -11.97 4.45 8.49
C ILE A 167 -11.85 5.87 7.93
N GLU A 168 -12.89 6.67 8.08
CA GLU A 168 -13.06 7.95 7.39
C GLU A 168 -13.10 9.14 8.34
N ASN A 169 -12.51 10.25 7.91
CA ASN A 169 -12.63 11.52 8.58
C ASN A 169 -14.03 12.10 8.35
N ALA A 170 -14.83 12.19 9.42
CA ALA A 170 -16.18 12.71 9.37
C ALA A 170 -16.24 14.24 9.15
N ASP A 171 -15.15 14.96 9.45
CA ASP A 171 -15.04 16.40 9.24
C ASP A 171 -14.77 16.78 7.78
N ASP A 172 -14.44 15.79 6.93
CA ASP A 172 -14.22 15.96 5.50
C ASP A 172 -15.37 15.30 4.72
N LEU A 173 -16.26 16.12 4.16
CA LEU A 173 -17.45 15.67 3.44
C LEU A 173 -17.14 14.79 2.22
N ILE A 174 -15.96 14.99 1.58
CA ILE A 174 -15.56 14.19 0.42
C ILE A 174 -15.03 12.85 0.89
N CYS A 175 -14.18 12.86 1.93
CA CYS A 175 -13.63 11.65 2.53
C CYS A 175 -14.75 10.76 3.08
N SER A 176 -15.73 11.32 3.79
CA SER A 176 -16.87 10.58 4.37
C SER A 176 -17.78 9.91 3.34
N GLY A 177 -17.67 10.30 2.07
CA GLY A 177 -18.40 9.70 0.93
C GLY A 177 -17.70 8.58 0.21
N ILE A 178 -16.44 8.24 0.55
CA ILE A 178 -15.66 7.21 -0.14
C ILE A 178 -16.25 5.84 0.13
N ALA A 179 -16.23 4.96 -0.89
CA ALA A 179 -16.62 3.56 -0.81
C ALA A 179 -17.94 3.34 -0.04
N PRO A 180 -19.06 3.88 -0.53
CA PRO A 180 -20.33 3.98 0.22
C PRO A 180 -20.93 2.61 0.60
N ASN A 181 -20.49 1.54 -0.05
CA ASN A 181 -21.00 0.18 0.19
C ASN A 181 -20.12 -0.65 1.15
N ASN A 182 -19.04 -0.09 1.66
CA ASN A 182 -18.15 -0.74 2.61
C ASN A 182 -18.59 -0.50 4.06
N ALA A 183 -18.20 -1.40 4.96
CA ALA A 183 -18.32 -1.14 6.39
C ALA A 183 -17.44 0.06 6.77
N LYS A 184 -17.97 0.95 7.61
CA LYS A 184 -17.34 2.23 7.94
C LYS A 184 -17.15 2.44 9.43
N ILE A 185 -16.04 3.09 9.76
CA ILE A 185 -15.75 3.67 11.07
C ILE A 185 -15.42 5.14 10.82
N TYR A 186 -15.96 6.02 11.65
CA TYR A 186 -15.73 7.46 11.51
C TYR A 186 -14.87 7.97 12.67
N PHE A 187 -13.97 8.90 12.36
CA PHE A 187 -13.30 9.72 13.37
C PHE A 187 -13.51 11.20 13.06
N SER A 188 -13.50 12.03 14.07
CA SER A 188 -13.56 13.49 14.02
C SER A 188 -12.62 14.07 15.06
N ILE A 189 -12.24 15.34 14.93
CA ILE A 189 -11.37 16.07 15.85
C ILE A 189 -12.18 17.10 16.62
#